data_3cc96a22823710dd61b3f62d4f7e3520
#
_entry.id   3cc96a22823710dd61b3f62d4f7e3520
#
_cell.length_a   1.000
_cell.length_b   1.000
_cell.length_c   1.000
_cell.angle_alpha   90.00
_cell.angle_beta   90.00
_cell.angle_gamma   90.00
#
_symmetry.space_group_name_H-M   'P 1'
#
loop_
_entity.id
_entity.type
_entity.pdbx_description
1 polymer ?
#
loop_
_entity_poly.entity_id
_entity_poly.type
_entity_poly.pdbx_seq_one_letter_code
_entity_poly.pdbx_strand_id
1 'polypeptide(L)'
;MIEQNTIFGTINEGDIVETSFVFTNTGNSDLMISDARGSCGCTVPEYPKNTPIAPGETRDIKVKFDSANKPGNQTKTVTLTNNTERGRDIIRIRTMVTADPVKEQQRQEARNQIKQ
;
A
#
# COMPACT_ATOMS: atom_id res chain seq x y z
N MET A 1 -1.08 -16.92 -5.52
CA MET A 1 -0.80 -15.68 -6.22
C MET A 1 -1.42 -14.51 -5.51
N ILE A 2 -0.65 -13.45 -5.39
CA ILE A 2 -1.05 -12.26 -4.67
C ILE A 2 -1.04 -11.11 -5.66
N GLU A 3 -2.16 -10.88 -6.30
CA GLU A 3 -2.32 -9.73 -7.17
C GLU A 3 -3.70 -9.17 -6.89
N GLN A 4 -3.76 -8.09 -6.11
CA GLN A 4 -5.02 -7.55 -5.65
C GLN A 4 -5.05 -6.04 -5.82
N ASN A 5 -6.24 -5.57 -6.12
CA ASN A 5 -6.57 -4.15 -6.16
C ASN A 5 -7.56 -3.85 -5.06
N THR A 6 -7.26 -2.87 -4.23
CA THR A 6 -8.14 -2.45 -3.16
C THR A 6 -8.45 -0.96 -3.30
N ILE A 7 -9.71 -0.62 -3.14
CA ILE A 7 -10.19 0.76 -3.17
C ILE A 7 -10.70 1.09 -1.77
N PHE A 8 -10.07 2.07 -1.10
CA PHE A 8 -10.53 2.54 0.20
C PHE A 8 -11.73 3.49 0.11
N GLY A 9 -12.01 4.00 -1.09
CA GLY A 9 -12.98 5.08 -1.26
C GLY A 9 -12.36 6.43 -0.91
N THR A 10 -13.14 7.31 -0.27
CA THR A 10 -12.69 8.67 0.06
C THR A 10 -12.29 8.76 1.52
N ILE A 11 -11.09 9.28 1.77
CA ILE A 11 -10.58 9.54 3.12
C ILE A 11 -10.15 11.00 3.22
N ASN A 12 -9.91 11.48 4.44
CA ASN A 12 -9.43 12.84 4.67
C ASN A 12 -7.92 12.89 4.75
N GLU A 13 -7.34 13.97 4.26
CA GLU A 13 -5.89 14.17 4.36
C GLU A 13 -5.45 14.09 5.82
N GLY A 14 -4.40 13.30 6.08
CA GLY A 14 -3.90 13.03 7.41
C GLY A 14 -4.39 11.71 8.00
N ASP A 15 -5.44 11.12 7.43
CA ASP A 15 -5.92 9.81 7.89
C ASP A 15 -4.89 8.72 7.60
N ILE A 16 -4.73 7.81 8.54
CA ILE A 16 -3.95 6.60 8.34
C ILE A 16 -4.92 5.45 8.20
N VAL A 17 -4.88 4.77 7.07
CA VAL A 17 -5.77 3.65 6.78
C VAL A 17 -4.96 2.37 6.70
N GLU A 18 -5.56 1.28 7.15
CA GLU A 18 -4.94 -0.05 7.14
C GLU A 18 -5.86 -1.04 6.46
N THR A 19 -5.28 -1.92 5.67
CA THR A 19 -6.02 -3.02 5.06
C THR A 19 -5.20 -4.30 5.16
N SER A 20 -5.90 -5.44 5.12
CA SER A 20 -5.26 -6.75 5.10
C SER A 20 -5.60 -7.45 3.79
N PHE A 21 -4.58 -8.03 3.16
CA PHE A 21 -4.73 -8.86 1.97
C PHE A 21 -4.51 -10.31 2.39
N VAL A 22 -5.54 -11.12 2.30
CA VAL A 22 -5.48 -12.53 2.66
C VAL A 22 -5.11 -13.33 1.42
N PHE A 23 -4.14 -14.22 1.55
CA PHE A 23 -3.72 -15.08 0.45
C PHE A 23 -3.51 -16.50 0.93
N THR A 24 -3.64 -17.43 0.01
CA THR A 24 -3.43 -18.85 0.25
C THR A 24 -2.35 -19.37 -0.70
N ASN A 25 -1.41 -20.14 -0.18
CA ASN A 25 -0.43 -20.81 -1.03
C ASN A 25 -1.12 -21.97 -1.77
N THR A 26 -1.38 -21.77 -3.05
CA THR A 26 -2.01 -22.77 -3.91
C THR A 26 -1.00 -23.60 -4.69
N GLY A 27 0.30 -23.41 -4.45
CA GLY A 27 1.36 -24.16 -5.10
C GLY A 27 1.65 -25.48 -4.42
N ASN A 28 2.72 -26.14 -4.87
CA ASN A 28 3.12 -27.46 -4.40
C ASN A 28 4.29 -27.44 -3.42
N SER A 29 4.87 -26.29 -3.19
CA SER A 29 6.01 -26.12 -2.29
C SER A 29 5.83 -24.88 -1.43
N ASP A 30 6.68 -24.74 -0.41
CA ASP A 30 6.59 -23.62 0.51
C ASP A 30 6.77 -22.28 -0.22
N LEU A 31 5.89 -21.34 0.08
CA LEU A 31 5.98 -19.98 -0.39
C LEU A 31 6.77 -19.15 0.63
N MET A 32 7.73 -18.38 0.16
CA MET A 32 8.49 -17.44 1.01
C MET A 32 8.47 -16.06 0.39
N ILE A 33 8.13 -15.07 1.19
CA ILE A 33 8.20 -13.66 0.82
C ILE A 33 9.45 -13.08 1.44
N SER A 34 10.42 -12.68 0.61
CA SER A 34 11.71 -12.18 1.10
C SER A 34 11.72 -10.68 1.29
N ASP A 35 10.85 -9.94 0.61
CA ASP A 35 10.82 -8.49 0.70
C ASP A 35 9.43 -7.98 0.31
N ALA A 36 9.05 -6.86 0.88
CA ALA A 36 7.83 -6.14 0.51
C ALA A 36 8.12 -4.65 0.52
N ARG A 37 7.93 -3.99 -0.60
CA ARG A 37 8.23 -2.56 -0.75
C ARG A 37 7.02 -1.79 -1.24
N GLY A 38 6.70 -0.72 -0.51
CA GLY A 38 5.75 0.26 -0.97
C GLY A 38 6.35 1.19 -2.03
N SER A 39 5.50 1.75 -2.88
CA SER A 39 5.91 2.71 -3.92
C SER A 39 6.34 4.05 -3.35
N CYS A 40 6.04 4.30 -2.08
CA CYS A 40 6.50 5.49 -1.34
C CYS A 40 6.68 5.13 0.13
N GLY A 41 7.35 6.01 0.90
CA GLY A 41 7.49 5.84 2.34
C GLY A 41 6.19 5.97 3.12
N CYS A 42 5.11 6.39 2.47
CA CYS A 42 3.79 6.52 3.07
C CYS A 42 3.03 5.18 3.14
N THR A 43 3.57 4.12 2.57
CA THR A 43 2.96 2.80 2.53
C THR A 43 3.87 1.83 3.29
N VAL A 44 3.36 1.26 4.38
CA VAL A 44 4.14 0.38 5.25
C VAL A 44 3.51 -1.01 5.26
N PRO A 45 4.15 -2.01 4.65
CA PRO A 45 3.64 -3.38 4.68
C PRO A 45 4.15 -4.16 5.90
N GLU A 46 3.27 -4.99 6.47
CA GLU A 46 3.64 -6.01 7.46
C GLU A 46 3.35 -7.38 6.86
N TYR A 47 4.31 -8.28 6.90
CA TYR A 47 4.21 -9.56 6.22
C TYR A 47 5.09 -10.62 6.90
N PRO A 48 4.82 -11.93 6.66
CA PRO A 48 5.65 -12.99 7.22
C PRO A 48 6.95 -13.13 6.43
N LYS A 49 7.94 -12.30 6.77
CA LYS A 49 9.22 -12.23 6.06
C LYS A 49 10.03 -13.51 6.26
N ASN A 50 10.46 -14.11 5.15
CA ASN A 50 11.29 -15.31 5.11
C ASN A 50 10.73 -16.46 5.95
N THR A 51 9.41 -16.49 6.13
CA THR A 51 8.72 -17.54 6.87
C THR A 51 8.10 -18.51 5.89
N PRO A 52 8.43 -19.80 5.93
CA PRO A 52 7.82 -20.75 5.02
C PRO A 52 6.30 -20.83 5.21
N ILE A 53 5.57 -20.72 4.12
CA ILE A 53 4.12 -20.84 4.09
C ILE A 53 3.82 -22.12 3.31
N ALA A 54 3.36 -23.15 4.02
CA ALA A 54 3.13 -24.47 3.41
C ALA A 54 1.98 -24.42 2.40
N PRO A 55 1.97 -25.36 1.42
CA PRO A 55 0.84 -25.46 0.52
C PRO A 55 -0.48 -25.59 1.28
N GLY A 56 -1.48 -24.82 0.88
CA GLY A 56 -2.78 -24.76 1.52
C GLY A 56 -2.88 -23.84 2.71
N GLU A 57 -1.76 -23.30 3.21
CA GLU A 57 -1.79 -22.33 4.30
C GLU A 57 -2.25 -20.95 3.83
N THR A 58 -2.97 -20.28 4.71
CA THR A 58 -3.46 -18.91 4.49
C THR A 58 -2.73 -17.97 5.43
N ARG A 59 -2.28 -16.85 4.90
CA ARG A 59 -1.64 -15.76 5.65
C ARG A 59 -2.21 -14.43 5.18
N ASP A 60 -1.89 -13.38 5.91
CA ASP A 60 -2.29 -12.03 5.53
C ASP A 60 -1.09 -11.09 5.44
N ILE A 61 -1.25 -10.06 4.64
CA ILE A 61 -0.32 -8.97 4.51
C ILE A 61 -1.09 -7.71 4.88
N LYS A 62 -0.61 -6.99 5.89
CA LYS A 62 -1.21 -5.74 6.32
C LYS A 62 -0.46 -4.58 5.69
N VAL A 63 -1.20 -3.62 5.17
CA VAL A 63 -0.63 -2.44 4.55
C VAL A 63 -1.26 -1.20 5.17
N LYS A 64 -0.43 -0.31 5.68
CA LYS A 64 -0.85 1.01 6.19
C LYS A 64 -0.50 2.06 5.15
N PHE A 65 -1.43 2.97 4.93
CA PHE A 65 -1.20 4.13 4.09
C PHE A 65 -1.45 5.40 4.92
N ASP A 66 -0.42 6.24 5.00
CA ASP A 66 -0.49 7.55 5.65
C ASP A 66 -0.76 8.60 4.58
N SER A 67 -1.92 9.24 4.67
CA SER A 67 -2.36 10.24 3.69
C SER A 67 -1.89 11.66 4.00
N ALA A 68 -1.04 11.86 4.99
CA ALA A 68 -0.52 13.18 5.34
C ALA A 68 0.18 13.82 4.14
N ASN A 69 -0.25 15.02 3.78
CA ASN A 69 0.28 15.78 2.63
C ASN A 69 0.12 15.06 1.28
N LYS A 70 -0.91 14.22 1.14
CA LYS A 70 -1.21 13.45 -0.07
C LYS A 70 -2.64 13.69 -0.54
N PRO A 71 -3.06 14.93 -0.83
CA PRO A 71 -4.42 15.17 -1.31
C PRO A 71 -4.61 14.70 -2.75
N GLY A 72 -5.85 14.40 -3.11
CA GLY A 72 -6.23 13.99 -4.45
C GLY A 72 -6.26 12.49 -4.63
N ASN A 73 -6.33 12.05 -5.88
CA ASN A 73 -6.32 10.64 -6.22
C ASN A 73 -4.95 10.03 -5.94
N GLN A 74 -4.92 8.99 -5.15
CA GLN A 74 -3.69 8.29 -4.81
C GLN A 74 -3.76 6.84 -5.28
N THR A 75 -2.73 6.41 -5.99
CA THR A 75 -2.53 5.00 -6.36
C THR A 75 -1.18 4.58 -5.83
N LYS A 76 -1.16 3.59 -4.94
CA LYS A 76 0.06 3.08 -4.33
C LYS A 76 0.17 1.59 -4.61
N THR A 77 1.40 1.14 -4.76
CA THR A 77 1.68 -0.28 -4.99
C THR A 77 2.60 -0.81 -3.91
N VAL A 78 2.43 -2.09 -3.59
CA VAL A 78 3.36 -2.84 -2.76
C VAL A 78 3.86 -4.02 -3.58
N THR A 79 5.17 -4.10 -3.77
CA THR A 79 5.81 -5.18 -4.51
C THR A 79 6.31 -6.21 -3.51
N LEU A 80 5.84 -7.45 -3.67
CA LEU A 80 6.20 -8.58 -2.82
C LEU A 80 7.17 -9.47 -3.60
N THR A 81 8.42 -9.49 -3.17
CA THR A 81 9.43 -10.39 -3.75
C THR A 81 9.29 -11.76 -3.10
N ASN A 82 9.19 -12.80 -3.91
CA ASN A 82 8.93 -14.15 -3.41
C ASN A 82 9.67 -15.20 -4.23
N ASN A 83 9.54 -16.47 -3.82
CA ASN A 83 10.24 -17.59 -4.45
C ASN A 83 9.43 -18.32 -5.53
N THR A 84 8.35 -17.70 -6.02
CA THR A 84 7.59 -18.27 -7.15
C THR A 84 8.32 -18.03 -8.47
N GLU A 85 7.84 -18.67 -9.54
CA GLU A 85 8.42 -18.47 -10.89
C GLU A 85 8.37 -17.01 -11.33
N ARG A 86 7.33 -16.29 -10.95
CA ARG A 86 7.20 -14.86 -11.25
C ARG A 86 8.22 -14.02 -10.47
N GLY A 87 8.66 -14.50 -9.31
CA GLY A 87 9.60 -13.80 -8.44
C GLY A 87 9.01 -12.64 -7.67
N ARG A 88 7.83 -12.17 -8.03
CA ARG A 88 7.18 -11.05 -7.36
C ARG A 88 5.68 -11.01 -7.65
N ASP A 89 4.96 -10.39 -6.75
CA ASP A 89 3.54 -10.05 -6.91
C ASP A 89 3.33 -8.59 -6.51
N ILE A 90 2.28 -7.97 -7.01
CA ILE A 90 2.01 -6.56 -6.78
C ILE A 90 0.61 -6.39 -6.21
N ILE A 91 0.52 -5.64 -5.12
CA ILE A 91 -0.75 -5.19 -4.53
C ILE A 91 -0.93 -3.71 -4.87
N ARG A 92 -2.11 -3.34 -5.36
CA ARG A 92 -2.44 -1.94 -5.67
C ARG A 92 -3.52 -1.43 -4.74
N ILE A 93 -3.31 -0.22 -4.25
CA ILE A 93 -4.25 0.47 -3.37
C ILE A 93 -4.61 1.79 -4.04
N ARG A 94 -5.91 2.06 -4.14
CA ARG A 94 -6.43 3.31 -4.69
C ARG A 94 -7.33 3.98 -3.69
N THR A 95 -7.15 5.29 -3.53
CA THR A 95 -8.00 6.08 -2.63
C THR A 95 -8.08 7.52 -3.14
N MET A 96 -9.18 8.18 -2.82
CA MET A 96 -9.33 9.62 -3.00
C MET A 96 -9.12 10.27 -1.65
N VAL A 97 -8.18 11.19 -1.56
CA VAL A 97 -7.89 11.92 -0.32
C VAL A 97 -8.44 13.33 -0.44
N THR A 98 -9.41 13.65 0.41
CA THR A 98 -9.97 15.00 0.50
C THR A 98 -8.96 15.91 1.20
N ALA A 99 -8.58 16.99 0.53
CA ALA A 99 -7.62 17.94 1.08
C ALA A 99 -8.12 18.55 2.38
N ASP A 100 -7.22 18.68 3.36
CA ASP A 100 -7.49 19.42 4.58
C ASP A 100 -7.66 20.91 4.21
N PRO A 101 -8.80 21.57 4.53
CA PRO A 101 -9.04 22.94 4.12
C PRO A 101 -7.99 23.93 4.61
N VAL A 102 -7.48 23.74 5.83
CA VAL A 102 -6.46 24.63 6.39
C VAL A 102 -5.13 24.44 5.67
N LYS A 103 -4.71 23.21 5.46
CA LYS A 103 -3.47 22.91 4.74
C LYS A 103 -3.55 23.33 3.28
N GLU A 104 -4.70 23.15 2.64
CA GLU A 104 -4.88 23.57 1.25
C GLU A 104 -4.79 25.09 1.11
N GLN A 105 -5.37 25.83 2.05
CA GLN A 105 -5.24 27.29 2.08
C GLN A 105 -3.77 27.70 2.23
N GLN A 106 -3.03 27.08 3.12
CA GLN A 106 -1.61 27.35 3.31
C GLN A 106 -0.80 27.07 2.04
N ARG A 107 -1.11 26.00 1.33
CA ARG A 107 -0.45 25.69 0.06
C ARG A 107 -0.72 26.75 -1.00
N GLN A 108 -1.95 27.26 -1.06
CA GLN A 108 -2.32 28.32 -2.00
C GLN A 108 -1.62 29.62 -1.68
N GLU A 109 -1.55 29.98 -0.40
CA GLU A 109 -0.83 31.19 0.03
C GLU A 109 0.66 31.10 -0.31
N ALA A 110 1.29 29.95 -0.10
CA ALA A 110 2.69 29.75 -0.47
C ALA A 110 2.90 29.89 -1.98
N ARG A 111 1.98 29.36 -2.79
CA ARG A 111 2.05 29.51 -4.25
C ARG A 111 1.89 30.96 -4.68
N ASN A 112 0.98 31.69 -4.05
CA ASN A 112 0.77 33.09 -4.35
C ASN A 112 2.00 33.94 -4.02
N GLN A 113 2.70 33.63 -2.92
CA GLN A 113 3.93 34.31 -2.57
C GLN A 113 5.05 34.07 -3.58
N ILE A 114 5.13 32.87 -4.12
CA ILE A 114 6.16 32.50 -5.11
C ILE A 114 5.95 33.23 -6.43
N LYS A 115 4.72 33.60 -6.75
CA LYS A 115 4.38 34.24 -8.03
C LYS A 115 4.70 35.73 -8.11
N GLN A 116 5.16 36.30 -7.07
CA GLN A 116 5.47 37.76 -7.05
C GLN A 116 6.81 38.10 -7.66
#